data_5b9d1b91972252115c02cd2d76c2c82f
#
_entry.id   5b9d1b91972252115c02cd2d76c2c82f
#
_cell.length_a   1.000
_cell.length_b   1.000
_cell.length_c   1.000
_cell.angle_alpha   90.00
_cell.angle_beta   90.00
_cell.angle_gamma   90.00
#
_symmetry.space_group_name_H-M   'P 1'
#
loop_
_entity.id
_entity.type
_entity.pdbx_description
1 polymer ?
#
loop_
_entity_poly.entity_id
_entity_poly.type
_entity_poly.pdbx_seq_one_letter_code
_entity_poly.pdbx_strand_id
1 'polypeptide(L)'
;AAGKPVFVWLLGRQEDALRFNAEALSYGIPVFHEISRAVECLAAVFHQQRSSDILRQMPGEGRTKRIPNELRDILENAVGPLDEYVSKTILRHHGIPAVEEEIIPDEAKCRKIAKRLGFPLVMKGMQKGKVHKTELGLVHLNITTPEAALQVFDSLKKNMDPSGKVLAYRQVKGKIEIIVGLVRDVQFGPCVMLGLGGIMAEILGDAVFAPAPLAVGDALALIGRLKGQKIFDGF
;
A
#
# COMPACT_ATOMS: atom_id res chain seq x y z
N ALA A 1 -19.62 28.13 25.29
CA ALA A 1 -18.39 27.39 25.61
C ALA A 1 -17.78 26.88 24.32
N ALA A 2 -16.55 27.23 24.07
CA ALA A 2 -15.85 27.06 22.80
C ALA A 2 -15.48 25.59 22.55
N GLY A 3 -16.43 24.72 22.22
CA GLY A 3 -16.17 23.42 21.58
C GLY A 3 -14.94 22.60 21.95
N LYS A 4 -14.35 22.84 23.11
CA LYS A 4 -13.19 22.09 23.58
C LYS A 4 -13.65 20.84 24.33
N PRO A 5 -13.08 19.68 24.05
CA PRO A 5 -13.40 18.46 24.81
C PRO A 5 -12.90 18.63 26.26
N VAL A 6 -13.74 18.21 27.21
CA VAL A 6 -13.41 18.20 28.64
C VAL A 6 -13.38 16.76 29.09
N PHE A 7 -12.28 16.37 29.75
CA PHE A 7 -12.10 15.05 30.36
C PHE A 7 -11.80 15.25 31.82
N VAL A 8 -12.41 14.44 32.67
CA VAL A 8 -12.18 14.49 34.12
C VAL A 8 -11.49 13.20 34.54
N TRP A 9 -10.39 13.33 35.26
CA TRP A 9 -9.75 12.25 35.98
C TRP A 9 -10.04 12.43 37.46
N LEU A 10 -10.65 11.43 38.07
CA LEU A 10 -11.11 11.49 39.45
C LEU A 10 -10.37 10.50 40.33
N LEU A 11 -9.80 11.03 41.40
CA LEU A 11 -9.22 10.26 42.51
C LEU A 11 -10.07 10.53 43.76
N GLY A 12 -10.51 9.49 44.45
CA GLY A 12 -11.30 9.66 45.68
C GLY A 12 -11.92 8.38 46.21
N ARG A 13 -12.74 8.51 47.23
CA ARG A 13 -13.53 7.39 47.78
C ARG A 13 -14.54 6.92 46.74
N GLN A 14 -14.75 5.62 46.67
CA GLN A 14 -15.55 4.97 45.63
C GLN A 14 -16.99 5.48 45.55
N GLU A 15 -17.64 5.73 46.71
CA GLU A 15 -19.00 6.24 46.76
C GLU A 15 -19.15 7.64 46.18
N ASP A 16 -18.25 8.56 46.56
CA ASP A 16 -18.26 9.93 46.07
C ASP A 16 -17.92 9.98 44.58
N ALA A 17 -17.03 9.09 44.13
CA ALA A 17 -16.64 8.97 42.72
C ALA A 17 -17.81 8.50 41.86
N LEU A 18 -18.63 7.55 42.32
CA LEU A 18 -19.81 7.05 41.59
C LEU A 18 -20.88 8.14 41.42
N ARG A 19 -21.15 8.92 42.48
CA ARG A 19 -22.12 10.03 42.39
C ARG A 19 -21.65 11.11 41.42
N PHE A 20 -20.41 11.53 41.53
CA PHE A 20 -19.79 12.53 40.63
C PHE A 20 -19.79 12.03 39.17
N ASN A 21 -19.45 10.75 38.94
CA ASN A 21 -19.46 10.16 37.61
C ASN A 21 -20.84 10.22 36.95
N ALA A 22 -21.91 9.83 37.71
CA ALA A 22 -23.28 9.89 37.22
C ALA A 22 -23.70 11.32 36.86
N GLU A 23 -23.35 12.30 37.69
CA GLU A 23 -23.66 13.70 37.44
C GLU A 23 -22.90 14.26 36.25
N ALA A 24 -21.57 14.05 36.17
CA ALA A 24 -20.74 14.51 35.07
C ALA A 24 -21.18 13.92 33.72
N LEU A 25 -21.54 12.63 33.72
CA LEU A 25 -22.06 11.93 32.53
C LEU A 25 -23.38 12.51 32.03
N SER A 26 -24.23 13.00 32.92
CA SER A 26 -25.48 13.67 32.54
C SER A 26 -25.24 14.98 31.77
N TYR A 27 -24.10 15.60 31.94
CA TYR A 27 -23.62 16.76 31.18
C TYR A 27 -22.73 16.39 29.97
N GLY A 28 -22.61 15.08 29.66
CA GLY A 28 -21.77 14.60 28.55
C GLY A 28 -20.27 14.72 28.83
N ILE A 29 -19.87 14.80 30.12
CA ILE A 29 -18.46 14.89 30.52
C ILE A 29 -17.97 13.50 30.95
N PRO A 30 -17.03 12.88 30.20
CA PRO A 30 -16.47 11.58 30.57
C PRO A 30 -15.56 11.69 31.79
N VAL A 31 -15.71 10.75 32.73
CA VAL A 31 -14.89 10.65 33.95
C VAL A 31 -14.07 9.36 33.88
N PHE A 32 -12.79 9.46 34.17
CA PHE A 32 -11.85 8.35 34.14
C PHE A 32 -11.26 8.11 35.54
N HIS A 33 -11.10 6.84 35.92
CA HIS A 33 -10.42 6.45 37.16
C HIS A 33 -8.92 6.21 36.95
N GLU A 34 -8.50 6.00 35.69
CA GLU A 34 -7.11 5.84 35.31
C GLU A 34 -6.69 6.98 34.38
N ILE A 35 -5.62 7.66 34.76
CA ILE A 35 -5.11 8.81 33.98
C ILE A 35 -4.65 8.40 32.57
N SER A 36 -4.08 7.20 32.44
CA SER A 36 -3.65 6.65 31.14
C SER A 36 -4.79 6.60 30.14
N ARG A 37 -5.96 6.11 30.57
CA ARG A 37 -7.17 6.05 29.72
C ARG A 37 -7.70 7.43 29.34
N ALA A 38 -7.65 8.39 30.28
CA ALA A 38 -8.04 9.77 29.99
C ALA A 38 -7.14 10.38 28.90
N VAL A 39 -5.83 10.16 29.02
CA VAL A 39 -4.82 10.64 28.04
C VAL A 39 -5.00 9.95 26.66
N GLU A 40 -5.24 8.65 26.63
CA GLU A 40 -5.49 7.90 25.40
C GLU A 40 -6.74 8.41 24.67
N CYS A 41 -7.84 8.60 25.40
CA CYS A 41 -9.07 9.15 24.83
C CYS A 41 -8.89 10.59 24.33
N LEU A 42 -8.16 11.44 25.08
CA LEU A 42 -7.84 12.80 24.66
C LEU A 42 -7.00 12.79 23.37
N ALA A 43 -5.99 11.93 23.31
CA ALA A 43 -5.17 11.75 22.13
C ALA A 43 -6.01 11.30 20.91
N ALA A 44 -6.91 10.34 21.10
CA ALA A 44 -7.80 9.87 20.04
C ALA A 44 -8.70 11.00 19.49
N VAL A 45 -9.31 11.81 20.38
CA VAL A 45 -10.14 12.96 19.96
C VAL A 45 -9.30 14.00 19.24
N PHE A 46 -8.09 14.29 19.71
CA PHE A 46 -7.17 15.22 19.06
C PHE A 46 -6.77 14.74 17.67
N HIS A 47 -6.44 13.48 17.53
CA HIS A 47 -6.13 12.89 16.23
C HIS A 47 -7.32 12.92 15.27
N GLN A 48 -8.53 12.62 15.77
CA GLN A 48 -9.74 12.69 14.97
C GLN A 48 -10.04 14.12 14.49
N GLN A 49 -9.93 15.12 15.38
CA GLN A 49 -10.12 16.53 15.00
C GLN A 49 -9.12 16.97 13.94
N ARG A 50 -7.84 16.65 14.15
CA ARG A 50 -6.79 16.97 13.17
C ARG A 50 -7.06 16.32 11.81
N SER A 51 -7.46 15.05 11.79
CA SER A 51 -7.82 14.35 10.54
C SER A 51 -9.04 14.99 9.87
N SER A 52 -10.06 15.39 10.65
CA SER A 52 -11.25 16.08 10.14
C SER A 52 -10.92 17.46 9.58
N ASP A 53 -10.03 18.22 10.22
CA ASP A 53 -9.61 19.54 9.74
C ASP A 53 -8.80 19.44 8.44
N ILE A 54 -7.96 18.42 8.31
CA ILE A 54 -7.22 18.12 7.09
C ILE A 54 -8.21 17.77 5.95
N LEU A 55 -9.20 16.90 6.21
CA LEU A 55 -10.22 16.54 5.24
C LEU A 55 -11.06 17.77 4.79
N ARG A 56 -11.36 18.70 5.69
CA ARG A 56 -12.08 19.95 5.38
C ARG A 56 -11.25 20.94 4.58
N GLN A 57 -9.93 20.93 4.74
CA GLN A 57 -9.00 21.82 4.03
C GLN A 57 -8.55 21.23 2.69
N MET A 58 -8.85 19.95 2.41
CA MET A 58 -8.56 19.38 1.11
C MET A 58 -9.38 20.09 0.04
N PRO A 59 -8.73 20.59 -1.04
CA PRO A 59 -9.48 21.12 -2.16
C PRO A 59 -10.40 19.99 -2.66
N GLY A 60 -11.70 20.26 -2.60
CA GLY A 60 -12.70 19.36 -3.15
C GLY A 60 -12.30 18.98 -4.57
N GLU A 61 -12.36 17.70 -4.86
CA GLU A 61 -11.99 17.11 -6.15
C GLU A 61 -10.56 17.46 -6.59
N GLY A 62 -9.57 16.81 -5.99
CA GLY A 62 -8.26 16.68 -6.63
C GLY A 62 -8.52 16.26 -8.07
N ARG A 63 -7.95 16.99 -9.04
CA ARG A 63 -8.09 16.70 -10.47
C ARG A 63 -7.80 15.22 -10.69
N THR A 64 -8.85 14.41 -10.71
CA THR A 64 -8.75 13.03 -11.13
C THR A 64 -8.27 13.07 -12.57
N LYS A 65 -7.03 12.67 -12.80
CA LYS A 65 -6.55 12.51 -14.18
C LYS A 65 -7.57 11.61 -14.87
N ARG A 66 -8.17 12.12 -15.95
CA ARG A 66 -9.14 11.34 -16.71
C ARG A 66 -8.47 10.07 -17.18
N ILE A 67 -8.98 8.94 -16.75
CA ILE A 67 -8.47 7.62 -17.17
C ILE A 67 -8.68 7.51 -18.69
N PRO A 68 -7.65 7.17 -19.48
CA PRO A 68 -7.79 6.91 -20.91
C PRO A 68 -8.88 5.87 -21.17
N ASN A 69 -9.61 6.02 -22.27
CA ASN A 69 -10.71 5.10 -22.59
C ASN A 69 -10.25 3.64 -22.62
N GLU A 70 -9.07 3.36 -23.19
CA GLU A 70 -8.48 2.02 -23.22
C GLU A 70 -8.30 1.39 -21.84
N LEU A 71 -7.82 2.16 -20.85
CA LEU A 71 -7.69 1.69 -19.47
C LEU A 71 -9.05 1.57 -18.78
N ARG A 72 -10.00 2.44 -19.13
CA ARG A 72 -11.37 2.37 -18.61
C ARG A 72 -12.04 1.09 -19.06
N ASP A 73 -11.98 0.78 -20.36
CA ASP A 73 -12.56 -0.43 -20.94
C ASP A 73 -11.98 -1.70 -20.28
N ILE A 74 -10.66 -1.70 -20.02
CA ILE A 74 -10.02 -2.80 -19.29
C ILE A 74 -10.56 -2.92 -17.86
N LEU A 75 -10.73 -1.80 -17.15
CA LEU A 75 -11.20 -1.79 -15.76
C LEU A 75 -12.68 -2.21 -15.65
N GLU A 76 -13.53 -1.73 -16.57
CA GLU A 76 -14.96 -2.03 -16.59
C GLU A 76 -15.24 -3.51 -16.96
N ASN A 77 -14.40 -4.11 -17.80
CA ASN A 77 -14.52 -5.49 -18.22
C ASN A 77 -13.64 -6.47 -17.41
N ALA A 78 -12.92 -5.98 -16.39
CA ALA A 78 -12.06 -6.83 -15.59
C ALA A 78 -12.89 -7.78 -14.71
N VAL A 79 -12.64 -9.08 -14.84
CA VAL A 79 -13.18 -10.11 -13.97
C VAL A 79 -12.03 -10.65 -13.11
N GLY A 80 -12.02 -10.28 -11.83
CA GLY A 80 -10.98 -10.69 -10.91
C GLY A 80 -9.74 -9.78 -10.91
N PRO A 81 -8.59 -10.23 -10.33
CA PRO A 81 -7.37 -9.44 -10.24
C PRO A 81 -6.81 -9.11 -11.62
N LEU A 82 -6.36 -7.86 -11.77
CA LEU A 82 -5.61 -7.42 -12.94
C LEU A 82 -4.23 -8.08 -12.99
N ASP A 83 -3.69 -8.28 -14.18
CA ASP A 83 -2.31 -8.73 -14.33
C ASP A 83 -1.30 -7.62 -13.95
N GLU A 84 -0.03 -8.01 -13.74
CA GLU A 84 1.03 -7.11 -13.30
C GLU A 84 1.30 -5.98 -14.31
N TYR A 85 1.24 -6.29 -15.60
CA TYR A 85 1.50 -5.32 -16.67
C TYR A 85 0.42 -4.24 -16.74
N VAL A 86 -0.85 -4.64 -16.71
CA VAL A 86 -1.99 -3.71 -16.69
C VAL A 86 -1.97 -2.85 -15.42
N SER A 87 -1.73 -3.46 -14.25
CA SER A 87 -1.64 -2.75 -12.98
C SER A 87 -0.57 -1.66 -13.00
N LYS A 88 0.64 -1.98 -13.49
CA LYS A 88 1.72 -1.00 -13.61
C LYS A 88 1.44 0.09 -14.65
N THR A 89 0.70 -0.23 -15.71
CA THR A 89 0.26 0.78 -16.69
C THR A 89 -0.67 1.80 -16.04
N ILE A 90 -1.59 1.36 -15.20
CA ILE A 90 -2.47 2.23 -14.41
C ILE A 90 -1.66 3.11 -13.45
N LEU A 91 -0.71 2.52 -12.72
CA LEU A 91 0.15 3.25 -11.78
C LEU A 91 0.95 4.35 -12.49
N ARG A 92 1.58 4.04 -13.64
CA ARG A 92 2.31 5.04 -14.45
C ARG A 92 1.40 6.16 -14.92
N HIS A 93 0.16 5.85 -15.35
CA HIS A 93 -0.79 6.87 -15.75
C HIS A 93 -1.08 7.87 -14.61
N HIS A 94 -1.13 7.38 -13.37
CA HIS A 94 -1.31 8.23 -12.19
C HIS A 94 -0.01 8.87 -11.68
N GLY A 95 1.11 8.71 -12.38
CA GLY A 95 2.39 9.33 -12.04
C GLY A 95 3.18 8.56 -10.98
N ILE A 96 2.80 7.33 -10.67
CA ILE A 96 3.56 6.45 -9.77
C ILE A 96 4.67 5.79 -10.61
N PRO A 97 5.96 5.98 -10.25
CA PRO A 97 7.06 5.38 -10.98
C PRO A 97 6.96 3.85 -10.95
N ALA A 98 7.09 3.23 -12.11
CA ALA A 98 7.18 1.78 -12.23
C ALA A 98 8.34 1.44 -13.16
N VAL A 99 9.01 0.32 -12.90
CA VAL A 99 10.10 -0.16 -13.75
C VAL A 99 9.63 -0.28 -15.20
N GLU A 100 10.52 0.05 -16.13
CA GLU A 100 10.27 -0.18 -17.55
C GLU A 100 10.22 -1.69 -17.77
N GLU A 101 9.13 -2.14 -18.39
CA GLU A 101 8.89 -3.55 -18.64
C GLU A 101 8.30 -3.77 -20.02
N GLU A 102 8.53 -4.96 -20.55
CA GLU A 102 8.06 -5.31 -21.88
C GLU A 102 7.63 -6.77 -21.94
N ILE A 103 6.56 -7.01 -22.70
CA ILE A 103 6.13 -8.36 -23.03
C ILE A 103 6.98 -8.87 -24.20
N ILE A 104 7.66 -10.00 -23.99
CA ILE A 104 8.42 -10.69 -25.04
C ILE A 104 7.43 -11.60 -25.78
N PRO A 105 7.11 -11.28 -27.05
CA PRO A 105 6.12 -12.05 -27.80
C PRO A 105 6.67 -13.37 -28.35
N ASP A 106 7.93 -13.37 -28.77
CA ASP A 106 8.60 -14.48 -29.44
C ASP A 106 10.11 -14.48 -29.18
N GLU A 107 10.77 -15.59 -29.51
CA GLU A 107 12.20 -15.79 -29.37
C GLU A 107 13.01 -14.78 -30.19
N ALA A 108 12.58 -14.44 -31.40
CA ALA A 108 13.31 -13.53 -32.28
C ALA A 108 13.47 -12.13 -31.68
N LYS A 109 12.45 -11.68 -30.93
CA LYS A 109 12.48 -10.38 -30.25
C LYS A 109 13.15 -10.43 -28.87
N CYS A 110 13.27 -11.63 -28.26
CA CYS A 110 13.82 -11.79 -26.92
C CYS A 110 15.19 -11.11 -26.75
N ARG A 111 16.14 -11.40 -27.59
CA ARG A 111 17.50 -10.82 -27.55
C ARG A 111 17.50 -9.30 -27.67
N LYS A 112 16.68 -8.77 -28.59
CA LYS A 112 16.60 -7.31 -28.82
C LYS A 112 16.01 -6.60 -27.60
N ILE A 113 14.93 -7.14 -27.04
CA ILE A 113 14.24 -6.60 -25.86
C ILE A 113 15.18 -6.69 -24.65
N ALA A 114 15.82 -7.84 -24.42
CA ALA A 114 16.76 -8.03 -23.33
C ALA A 114 17.92 -7.02 -23.36
N LYS A 115 18.52 -6.80 -24.54
CA LYS A 115 19.60 -5.79 -24.71
C LYS A 115 19.10 -4.37 -24.46
N ARG A 116 17.88 -4.04 -24.87
CA ARG A 116 17.31 -2.70 -24.69
C ARG A 116 17.01 -2.41 -23.24
N LEU A 117 16.40 -3.34 -22.50
CA LEU A 117 16.10 -3.19 -21.08
C LEU A 117 17.36 -3.16 -20.20
N GLY A 118 18.45 -3.79 -20.67
CA GLY A 118 19.72 -3.86 -19.93
C GLY A 118 19.73 -4.94 -18.85
N PHE A 119 20.91 -5.29 -18.39
CA PHE A 119 21.14 -6.36 -17.43
C PHE A 119 21.52 -5.82 -16.04
N PRO A 120 21.31 -6.60 -14.96
CA PRO A 120 20.62 -7.88 -14.93
C PRO A 120 19.11 -7.73 -15.15
N LEU A 121 18.48 -8.77 -15.73
CA LEU A 121 17.05 -8.83 -16.02
C LEU A 121 16.32 -9.73 -15.02
N VAL A 122 15.02 -9.44 -14.88
CA VAL A 122 14.01 -10.35 -14.35
C VAL A 122 13.10 -10.75 -15.49
N MET A 123 12.76 -12.03 -15.59
CA MET A 123 11.72 -12.52 -16.49
C MET A 123 10.67 -13.30 -15.71
N LYS A 124 9.42 -13.05 -16.04
CA LYS A 124 8.26 -13.69 -15.38
C LYS A 124 7.27 -14.23 -16.39
N GLY A 125 6.78 -15.41 -16.10
CA GLY A 125 5.60 -15.96 -16.77
C GLY A 125 4.31 -15.35 -16.20
N MET A 126 3.44 -14.86 -17.10
CA MET A 126 2.11 -14.37 -16.75
C MET A 126 1.05 -15.26 -17.37
N GLN A 127 0.21 -15.88 -16.55
CA GLN A 127 -0.94 -16.67 -17.00
C GLN A 127 -2.12 -16.47 -16.03
N LYS A 128 -3.34 -16.58 -16.55
CA LYS A 128 -4.55 -16.38 -15.74
C LYS A 128 -4.66 -17.43 -14.62
N GLY A 129 -5.12 -17.00 -13.45
CA GLY A 129 -5.51 -17.89 -12.35
C GLY A 129 -4.38 -18.44 -11.49
N LYS A 130 -3.11 -18.17 -11.79
CA LYS A 130 -1.97 -18.63 -10.97
C LYS A 130 -1.33 -17.48 -10.20
N VAL A 131 -1.60 -17.45 -8.90
CA VAL A 131 -1.13 -16.38 -7.99
C VAL A 131 0.30 -16.67 -7.49
N HIS A 132 0.65 -17.95 -7.22
CA HIS A 132 1.95 -18.36 -6.68
C HIS A 132 2.97 -18.62 -7.79
N LYS A 133 3.38 -17.58 -8.51
CA LYS A 133 4.29 -17.69 -9.67
C LYS A 133 5.68 -18.22 -9.33
N THR A 134 6.17 -17.93 -8.13
CA THR A 134 7.52 -18.36 -7.68
C THR A 134 7.60 -19.87 -7.44
N GLU A 135 6.57 -20.43 -6.83
CA GLU A 135 6.49 -21.89 -6.57
C GLU A 135 6.37 -22.70 -7.86
N LEU A 136 5.84 -22.08 -8.92
CA LEU A 136 5.70 -22.70 -10.24
C LEU A 136 6.93 -22.55 -11.15
N GLY A 137 8.04 -21.99 -10.64
CA GLY A 137 9.23 -21.73 -11.44
C GLY A 137 9.01 -20.69 -12.56
N LEU A 138 8.03 -19.81 -12.42
CA LEU A 138 7.69 -18.80 -13.42
C LEU A 138 8.36 -17.44 -13.17
N VAL A 139 9.30 -17.35 -12.23
CA VAL A 139 10.07 -16.14 -11.93
C VAL A 139 11.55 -16.43 -11.97
N HIS A 140 12.27 -15.77 -12.85
CA HIS A 140 13.73 -15.88 -13.00
C HIS A 140 14.39 -14.54 -12.76
N LEU A 141 15.34 -14.50 -11.84
CA LEU A 141 16.09 -13.34 -11.41
C LEU A 141 17.54 -13.42 -11.90
N ASN A 142 18.28 -12.32 -11.84
CA ASN A 142 19.72 -12.25 -12.12
C ASN A 142 20.11 -12.80 -13.51
N ILE A 143 19.30 -12.55 -14.52
CA ILE A 143 19.61 -12.91 -15.90
C ILE A 143 20.62 -11.88 -16.42
N THR A 144 21.84 -12.30 -16.75
CA THR A 144 22.95 -11.38 -17.03
C THR A 144 23.39 -11.35 -18.50
N THR A 145 22.93 -12.27 -19.32
CA THR A 145 23.31 -12.36 -20.75
C THR A 145 22.10 -12.57 -21.64
N PRO A 146 22.18 -12.18 -22.93
CA PRO A 146 21.14 -12.43 -23.92
C PRO A 146 20.86 -13.93 -24.12
N GLU A 147 21.88 -14.77 -24.03
CA GLU A 147 21.78 -16.21 -24.17
C GLU A 147 21.00 -16.83 -23.00
N ALA A 148 21.32 -16.41 -21.78
CA ALA A 148 20.55 -16.80 -20.59
C ALA A 148 19.08 -16.33 -20.69
N ALA A 149 18.83 -15.14 -21.23
CA ALA A 149 17.47 -14.65 -21.43
C ALA A 149 16.68 -15.54 -22.38
N LEU A 150 17.29 -16.04 -23.47
CA LEU A 150 16.65 -17.00 -24.39
C LEU A 150 16.33 -18.33 -23.70
N GLN A 151 17.28 -18.89 -22.96
CA GLN A 151 17.07 -20.15 -22.23
C GLN A 151 15.90 -20.03 -21.24
N VAL A 152 15.84 -18.88 -20.54
CA VAL A 152 14.73 -18.59 -19.60
C VAL A 152 13.43 -18.41 -20.36
N PHE A 153 13.43 -17.71 -21.49
CA PHE A 153 12.24 -17.54 -22.32
C PHE A 153 11.64 -18.90 -22.73
N ASP A 154 12.48 -19.81 -23.25
CA ASP A 154 12.07 -21.15 -23.65
C ASP A 154 11.56 -21.98 -22.48
N SER A 155 12.23 -21.90 -21.33
CA SER A 155 11.80 -22.58 -20.10
C SER A 155 10.42 -22.06 -19.66
N LEU A 156 10.21 -20.75 -19.63
CA LEU A 156 8.93 -20.15 -19.27
C LEU A 156 7.82 -20.58 -20.25
N LYS A 157 8.09 -20.57 -21.55
CA LYS A 157 7.11 -20.98 -22.57
C LYS A 157 6.71 -22.45 -22.45
N LYS A 158 7.64 -23.31 -22.06
CA LYS A 158 7.36 -24.76 -21.81
C LYS A 158 6.51 -25.00 -20.56
N ASN A 159 6.67 -24.16 -19.55
CA ASN A 159 6.02 -24.30 -18.23
C ASN A 159 4.69 -23.52 -18.13
N MET A 160 4.32 -22.74 -19.16
CA MET A 160 3.09 -21.97 -19.19
C MET A 160 2.08 -22.53 -20.19
N ASP A 161 0.83 -22.14 -19.99
CA ASP A 161 -0.21 -22.36 -20.99
C ASP A 161 0.12 -21.61 -22.30
N PRO A 162 -0.35 -22.06 -23.47
CA PRO A 162 -0.08 -21.39 -24.76
C PRO A 162 -0.45 -19.91 -24.79
N SER A 163 -1.44 -19.48 -24.01
CA SER A 163 -1.88 -18.10 -23.87
C SER A 163 -0.99 -17.27 -22.92
N GLY A 164 -0.04 -17.92 -22.22
CA GLY A 164 0.86 -17.27 -21.27
C GLY A 164 1.80 -16.27 -21.95
N LYS A 165 2.03 -15.16 -21.27
CA LYS A 165 2.93 -14.08 -21.74
C LYS A 165 4.19 -14.07 -20.91
N VAL A 166 5.33 -13.77 -21.52
CA VAL A 166 6.59 -13.54 -20.82
C VAL A 166 6.79 -12.05 -20.66
N LEU A 167 6.90 -11.61 -19.41
CA LEU A 167 7.22 -10.23 -19.03
C LEU A 167 8.70 -10.13 -18.66
N ALA A 168 9.39 -9.11 -19.15
CA ALA A 168 10.78 -8.83 -18.79
C ALA A 168 10.94 -7.38 -18.34
N TYR A 169 11.83 -7.16 -17.38
CA TYR A 169 12.23 -5.83 -16.92
C TYR A 169 13.63 -5.87 -16.32
N ARG A 170 14.28 -4.70 -16.28
CA ARG A 170 15.58 -4.57 -15.62
C ARG A 170 15.42 -4.80 -14.12
N GLN A 171 16.26 -5.64 -13.54
CA GLN A 171 16.25 -5.91 -12.12
C GLN A 171 16.62 -4.66 -11.32
N VAL A 172 15.74 -4.26 -10.41
CA VAL A 172 16.02 -3.17 -9.46
C VAL A 172 16.44 -3.79 -8.14
N LYS A 173 17.51 -3.26 -7.56
CA LYS A 173 17.95 -3.60 -6.21
C LYS A 173 17.59 -2.44 -5.30
N GLY A 174 16.74 -2.69 -4.32
CA GLY A 174 16.44 -1.76 -3.23
C GLY A 174 17.10 -2.22 -1.93
N LYS A 175 17.40 -1.29 -1.04
CA LYS A 175 17.86 -1.61 0.33
C LYS A 175 16.67 -1.95 1.24
N ILE A 176 15.53 -1.33 0.98
CA ILE A 176 14.31 -1.43 1.78
C ILE A 176 13.15 -1.71 0.82
N GLU A 177 12.33 -2.67 1.17
CA GLU A 177 11.07 -2.94 0.49
C GLU A 177 9.91 -2.37 1.30
N ILE A 178 9.01 -1.67 0.63
CA ILE A 178 7.83 -1.06 1.23
C ILE A 178 6.60 -1.57 0.49
N ILE A 179 5.56 -1.91 1.23
CA ILE A 179 4.26 -2.24 0.69
C ILE A 179 3.36 -1.03 0.83
N VAL A 180 2.83 -0.55 -0.28
CA VAL A 180 1.77 0.46 -0.30
C VAL A 180 0.56 -0.16 -0.98
N GLY A 181 -0.56 -0.15 -0.30
CA GLY A 181 -1.81 -0.72 -0.80
C GLY A 181 -2.98 0.24 -0.64
N LEU A 182 -4.03 0.00 -1.41
CA LEU A 182 -5.33 0.65 -1.25
C LEU A 182 -6.36 -0.42 -0.93
N VAL A 183 -6.98 -0.30 0.23
CA VAL A 183 -8.00 -1.24 0.72
C VAL A 183 -9.32 -0.47 0.87
N ARG A 184 -10.42 -1.08 0.48
CA ARG A 184 -11.75 -0.51 0.75
C ARG A 184 -12.27 -1.10 2.05
N ASP A 185 -12.29 -0.28 3.08
CA ASP A 185 -12.91 -0.62 4.36
C ASP A 185 -14.43 -0.38 4.31
N VAL A 186 -15.20 -1.20 5.03
CA VAL A 186 -16.68 -1.12 5.03
C VAL A 186 -17.17 0.14 5.72
N GLN A 187 -16.47 0.60 6.75
CA GLN A 187 -16.85 1.76 7.57
C GLN A 187 -16.16 3.04 7.11
N PHE A 188 -14.86 2.96 6.78
CA PHE A 188 -14.01 4.12 6.47
C PHE A 188 -13.86 4.39 4.98
N GLY A 189 -14.41 3.53 4.11
CA GLY A 189 -14.24 3.66 2.67
C GLY A 189 -12.82 3.30 2.21
N PRO A 190 -12.26 4.00 1.20
CA PRO A 190 -10.92 3.71 0.73
C PRO A 190 -9.87 4.12 1.78
N CYS A 191 -8.97 3.18 2.12
CA CYS A 191 -7.88 3.37 3.05
C CYS A 191 -6.55 3.04 2.39
N VAL A 192 -5.55 3.87 2.62
CA VAL A 192 -4.15 3.60 2.25
C VAL A 192 -3.52 2.74 3.34
N MET A 193 -2.90 1.66 2.95
CA MET A 193 -2.05 0.81 3.79
C MET A 193 -0.59 1.09 3.46
N LEU A 194 0.23 1.25 4.48
CA LEU A 194 1.68 1.33 4.38
C LEU A 194 2.31 0.30 5.31
N GLY A 195 3.25 -0.48 4.83
CA GLY A 195 3.97 -1.47 5.62
C GLY A 195 5.38 -1.70 5.14
N LEU A 196 6.20 -2.34 5.96
CA LEU A 196 7.49 -2.86 5.54
C LEU A 196 7.27 -4.11 4.70
N GLY A 197 8.01 -4.24 3.61
CA GLY A 197 7.96 -5.34 2.66
C GLY A 197 9.03 -6.41 2.91
N GLY A 198 9.09 -7.37 2.00
CA GLY A 198 10.06 -8.47 2.06
C GLY A 198 9.93 -9.29 3.33
N ILE A 199 11.05 -9.81 3.81
CA ILE A 199 11.13 -10.64 5.03
C ILE A 199 10.58 -9.90 6.26
N MET A 200 10.71 -8.58 6.30
CA MET A 200 10.22 -7.76 7.41
C MET A 200 8.69 -7.76 7.52
N ALA A 201 7.96 -7.91 6.41
CA ALA A 201 6.51 -8.02 6.43
C ALA A 201 6.04 -9.26 7.20
N GLU A 202 6.71 -10.39 6.99
CA GLU A 202 6.34 -11.67 7.62
C GLU A 202 6.71 -11.72 9.11
N ILE A 203 7.85 -11.11 9.49
CA ILE A 203 8.36 -11.14 10.86
C ILE A 203 7.67 -10.11 11.75
N LEU A 204 7.52 -8.87 11.27
CA LEU A 204 7.07 -7.75 12.11
C LEU A 204 5.57 -7.50 12.01
N GLY A 205 4.93 -7.85 10.90
CA GLY A 205 3.54 -7.50 10.64
C GLY A 205 3.28 -5.99 10.80
N ASP A 206 4.29 -5.17 10.48
CA ASP A 206 4.27 -3.73 10.71
C ASP A 206 3.57 -3.02 9.56
N ALA A 207 2.28 -2.84 9.71
CA ALA A 207 1.44 -2.13 8.76
C ALA A 207 0.56 -1.10 9.47
N VAL A 208 0.42 0.05 8.84
CA VAL A 208 -0.41 1.17 9.30
C VAL A 208 -1.41 1.57 8.22
N PHE A 209 -2.54 2.10 8.65
CA PHE A 209 -3.64 2.47 7.77
C PHE A 209 -4.05 3.91 8.01
N ALA A 210 -4.52 4.57 6.95
CA ALA A 210 -5.18 5.86 7.02
C ALA A 210 -6.26 5.98 5.94
N PRO A 211 -7.42 6.62 6.24
CA PRO A 211 -8.43 6.90 5.22
C PRO A 211 -7.88 7.74 4.08
N ALA A 212 -8.24 7.39 2.85
CA ALA A 212 -7.90 8.19 1.67
C ALA A 212 -8.98 9.28 1.45
N PRO A 213 -8.62 10.42 0.83
CA PRO A 213 -7.32 10.79 0.30
C PRO A 213 -6.34 11.30 1.37
N LEU A 214 -5.04 11.22 1.12
CA LEU A 214 -3.98 11.70 2.01
C LEU A 214 -3.32 12.94 1.44
N ALA A 215 -3.10 13.96 2.29
CA ALA A 215 -2.15 15.01 1.98
C ALA A 215 -0.71 14.54 2.23
N VAL A 216 0.29 15.29 1.72
CA VAL A 216 1.70 14.93 1.90
C VAL A 216 2.07 14.83 3.39
N GLY A 217 1.56 15.75 4.22
CA GLY A 217 1.78 15.73 5.67
C GLY A 217 1.22 14.48 6.35
N ASP A 218 0.06 13.98 5.89
CA ASP A 218 -0.55 12.76 6.42
C ASP A 218 0.26 11.53 6.02
N ALA A 219 0.75 11.50 4.78
CA ALA A 219 1.60 10.42 4.31
C ALA A 219 2.91 10.34 5.13
N LEU A 220 3.54 11.48 5.44
CA LEU A 220 4.71 11.55 6.29
C LEU A 220 4.39 11.11 7.73
N ALA A 221 3.26 11.54 8.28
CA ALA A 221 2.82 11.11 9.59
C ALA A 221 2.51 9.60 9.63
N LEU A 222 2.00 9.04 8.53
CA LEU A 222 1.77 7.60 8.40
C LEU A 222 3.06 6.80 8.45
N ILE A 223 4.12 7.27 7.79
CA ILE A 223 5.47 6.68 7.87
C ILE A 223 5.96 6.67 9.32
N GLY A 224 5.80 7.79 10.04
CA GLY A 224 6.18 7.91 11.45
C GLY A 224 5.42 6.99 12.43
N ARG A 225 4.33 6.35 12.00
CA ARG A 225 3.56 5.39 12.81
C ARG A 225 4.06 3.95 12.67
N LEU A 226 4.90 3.64 11.70
CA LEU A 226 5.53 2.33 11.58
C LEU A 226 6.44 2.08 12.78
N LYS A 227 6.38 0.87 13.36
CA LYS A 227 7.28 0.47 14.45
C LYS A 227 8.74 0.46 13.99
N GLY A 228 8.95 0.04 12.74
CA GLY A 228 10.25 0.00 12.07
C GLY A 228 10.65 1.31 11.39
N GLN A 229 10.02 2.45 11.68
CA GLN A 229 10.28 3.74 11.01
C GLN A 229 11.76 4.13 10.95
N LYS A 230 12.55 3.77 11.98
CA LYS A 230 13.99 4.07 12.02
C LYS A 230 14.80 3.52 10.85
N ILE A 231 14.26 2.52 10.14
CA ILE A 231 14.92 1.97 8.94
C ILE A 231 15.05 3.02 7.82
N PHE A 232 14.21 4.08 7.84
CA PHE A 232 14.26 5.17 6.87
C PHE A 232 15.29 6.24 7.21
N ASP A 233 15.80 6.28 8.46
CA ASP A 233 16.79 7.26 8.90
C ASP A 233 18.20 6.93 8.40
N GLY A 234 18.38 5.78 7.78
CA GLY A 234 19.63 5.27 7.22
C GLY A 234 20.46 4.52 8.26
N PHE A 235 21.09 3.43 7.83
CA PHE A 235 22.18 2.72 8.51
C PHE A 235 23.47 3.04 7.80
#